data_4213dbc025b3d585622859d4721938fa
#
_entry.id   4213dbc025b3d585622859d4721938fa
#
_cell.length_a   1.000
_cell.length_b   1.000
_cell.length_c   1.000
_cell.angle_alpha   90.00
_cell.angle_beta   90.00
_cell.angle_gamma   90.00
#
_symmetry.space_group_name_H-M   'P 1'
#
loop_
_entity.id
_entity.type
_entity.pdbx_description
1 polymer ?
#
loop_
_entity_poly.entity_id
_entity_poly.type
_entity_poly.pdbx_seq_one_letter_code
_entity_poly.pdbx_strand_id
1 'polypeptide(L)'
;LKIKLGTPDDMPRLEAVRRGAPDARIIVDANEGWSADVYADLAPHLVRLGVALVEQPLPAGEDEALIGMDRPVPVCADESCHDRESLSKLAGKYDVVNIKLDKTGGLTEALALKDEALKQGYDIMVGCMVGSSLAMAPATLVAQGALITDLDGPLLLAEDRAKPLVFDDAGVHPPEAALWG
;
A
#
# COMPACT_ATOMS: atom_id res chain seq x y z
N LEU A 1 4.74 -4.58 9.38
CA LEU A 1 4.89 -3.16 9.72
C LEU A 1 4.98 -2.33 8.44
N LYS A 2 4.26 -1.19 8.38
CA LYS A 2 4.42 -0.17 7.33
C LYS A 2 5.20 1.01 7.91
N ILE A 3 6.26 1.43 7.21
CA ILE A 3 7.16 2.48 7.67
C ILE A 3 7.13 3.63 6.67
N LYS A 4 6.80 4.83 7.14
CA LYS A 4 6.84 6.04 6.33
C LYS A 4 8.28 6.54 6.19
N LEU A 5 8.71 6.71 4.95
CA LEU A 5 10.02 7.21 4.54
C LEU A 5 9.84 8.46 3.66
N GLY A 6 10.87 8.90 2.95
CA GLY A 6 10.87 10.11 2.13
C GLY A 6 11.60 11.29 2.78
N THR A 7 12.51 11.00 3.72
CA THR A 7 13.31 12.01 4.43
C THR A 7 14.80 11.63 4.47
N PRO A 8 15.72 12.57 4.73
CA PRO A 8 17.15 12.26 4.83
C PRO A 8 17.52 11.19 5.88
N ASP A 9 16.65 10.98 6.89
CA ASP A 9 16.88 10.04 7.99
C ASP A 9 16.24 8.66 7.75
N ASP A 10 15.89 8.33 6.54
CA ASP A 10 15.18 7.10 6.18
C ASP A 10 15.94 5.83 6.58
N MET A 11 17.23 5.75 6.27
CA MET A 11 18.02 4.56 6.57
C MET A 11 18.21 4.33 8.08
N PRO A 12 18.63 5.32 8.89
CA PRO A 12 18.70 5.15 10.34
C PRO A 12 17.38 4.73 10.97
N ARG A 13 16.24 5.26 10.48
CA ARG A 13 14.90 4.90 10.94
C ARG A 13 14.58 3.45 10.62
N LEU A 14 14.75 3.04 9.37
CA LEU A 14 14.47 1.68 8.92
C LEU A 14 15.34 0.64 9.64
N GLU A 15 16.64 0.93 9.82
CA GLU A 15 17.56 0.08 10.57
C GLU A 15 17.15 -0.05 12.06
N ALA A 16 16.68 1.03 12.67
CA ALA A 16 16.20 1.00 14.05
C ALA A 16 14.95 0.12 14.18
N VAL A 17 14.01 0.24 13.24
CA VAL A 17 12.80 -0.61 13.21
C VAL A 17 13.18 -2.08 13.01
N ARG A 18 14.07 -2.40 12.06
CA ARG A 18 14.50 -3.79 11.84
C ARG A 18 15.20 -4.38 13.06
N ARG A 19 16.02 -3.60 13.77
CA ARG A 19 16.64 -4.06 15.03
C ARG A 19 15.60 -4.33 16.12
N GLY A 20 14.57 -3.50 16.22
CA GLY A 20 13.50 -3.66 17.22
C GLY A 20 12.47 -4.74 16.89
N ALA A 21 12.33 -5.09 15.61
CA ALA A 21 11.37 -6.07 15.11
C ALA A 21 12.04 -6.97 14.05
N PRO A 22 12.97 -7.87 14.46
CA PRO A 22 13.83 -8.63 13.53
C PRO A 22 13.04 -9.56 12.60
N ASP A 23 11.91 -10.09 13.06
CA ASP A 23 11.11 -11.08 12.33
C ASP A 23 9.88 -10.44 11.62
N ALA A 24 9.64 -9.14 11.80
CA ALA A 24 8.49 -8.50 11.19
C ALA A 24 8.61 -8.39 9.66
N ARG A 25 7.53 -8.68 8.95
CA ARG A 25 7.39 -8.28 7.55
C ARG A 25 7.31 -6.75 7.49
N ILE A 26 8.25 -6.13 6.79
CA ILE A 26 8.33 -4.67 6.65
C ILE A 26 7.98 -4.28 5.22
N ILE A 27 7.10 -3.33 5.07
CA ILE A 27 6.88 -2.57 3.86
C ILE A 27 7.25 -1.10 4.12
N VAL A 28 7.71 -0.41 3.10
CA VAL A 28 8.03 1.02 3.19
C VAL A 28 7.16 1.82 2.24
N ASP A 29 6.78 3.01 2.67
CA ASP A 29 6.01 3.96 1.87
C ASP A 29 6.76 5.28 1.85
N ALA A 30 7.26 5.64 0.68
CA ALA A 30 8.01 6.87 0.47
C ALA A 30 7.10 8.08 0.21
N ASN A 31 5.81 7.85 -0.05
CA ASN A 31 4.82 8.89 -0.37
C ASN A 31 5.39 9.95 -1.34
N GLU A 32 5.91 9.47 -2.49
CA GLU A 32 6.48 10.33 -3.54
C GLU A 32 7.77 11.07 -3.13
N GLY A 33 8.37 10.72 -1.99
CA GLY A 33 9.46 11.50 -1.37
C GLY A 33 10.85 11.24 -1.95
N TRP A 34 11.03 10.29 -2.87
CA TRP A 34 12.35 9.98 -3.44
C TRP A 34 12.47 10.44 -4.89
N SER A 35 13.70 10.77 -5.29
CA SER A 35 14.09 10.84 -6.69
C SER A 35 14.54 9.46 -7.19
N ALA A 36 14.71 9.31 -8.51
CA ALA A 36 15.24 8.09 -9.11
C ALA A 36 16.63 7.72 -8.56
N ASP A 37 17.51 8.72 -8.38
CA ASP A 37 18.85 8.50 -7.83
C ASP A 37 18.79 8.03 -6.38
N VAL A 38 17.92 8.65 -5.55
CA VAL A 38 17.71 8.25 -4.16
C VAL A 38 17.18 6.82 -4.08
N TYR A 39 16.19 6.48 -4.92
CA TYR A 39 15.67 5.10 -4.96
C TYR A 39 16.77 4.10 -5.35
N ALA A 40 17.58 4.40 -6.37
CA ALA A 40 18.66 3.53 -6.81
C ALA A 40 19.70 3.31 -5.69
N ASP A 41 20.07 4.36 -4.97
CA ASP A 41 21.00 4.28 -3.84
C ASP A 41 20.44 3.48 -2.66
N LEU A 42 19.13 3.58 -2.42
CA LEU A 42 18.47 2.88 -1.30
C LEU A 42 18.17 1.41 -1.61
N ALA A 43 17.90 1.04 -2.85
CA ALA A 43 17.42 -0.29 -3.24
C ALA A 43 18.28 -1.45 -2.68
N PRO A 44 19.64 -1.45 -2.73
CA PRO A 44 20.45 -2.49 -2.11
C PRO A 44 20.28 -2.59 -0.59
N HIS A 45 20.06 -1.47 0.08
CA HIS A 45 19.85 -1.42 1.52
C HIS A 45 18.48 -1.97 1.90
N LEU A 46 17.45 -1.69 1.11
CA LEU A 46 16.09 -2.24 1.31
C LEU A 46 16.11 -3.77 1.24
N VAL A 47 16.84 -4.35 0.27
CA VAL A 47 17.06 -5.80 0.18
C VAL A 47 17.76 -6.34 1.42
N ARG A 48 18.87 -5.72 1.83
CA ARG A 48 19.64 -6.13 3.02
C ARG A 48 18.80 -6.12 4.29
N LEU A 49 17.88 -5.18 4.40
CA LEU A 49 16.97 -5.05 5.55
C LEU A 49 15.68 -5.87 5.43
N GLY A 50 15.55 -6.67 4.36
CA GLY A 50 14.42 -7.57 4.17
C GLY A 50 13.10 -6.83 3.99
N VAL A 51 13.11 -5.67 3.31
CA VAL A 51 11.90 -4.96 2.93
C VAL A 51 11.15 -5.78 1.87
N ALA A 52 9.87 -5.98 2.09
CA ALA A 52 9.02 -6.82 1.24
C ALA A 52 8.32 -6.04 0.11
N LEU A 53 8.17 -4.74 0.24
CA LEU A 53 7.50 -3.87 -0.73
C LEU A 53 7.94 -2.42 -0.54
N VAL A 54 8.07 -1.69 -1.64
CA VAL A 54 8.25 -0.23 -1.67
C VAL A 54 7.01 0.40 -2.29
N GLU A 55 6.29 1.21 -1.52
CA GLU A 55 5.12 1.94 -2.00
C GLU A 55 5.50 3.35 -2.43
N GLN A 56 5.06 3.74 -3.61
CA GLN A 56 5.18 5.03 -4.29
C GLN A 56 6.52 5.76 -4.03
N PRO A 57 7.63 5.22 -4.56
CA PRO A 57 8.94 5.84 -4.33
C PRO A 57 9.06 7.23 -4.97
N LEU A 58 8.61 7.40 -6.21
CA LEU A 58 8.74 8.61 -7.01
C LEU A 58 7.40 9.34 -7.12
N PRO A 59 7.41 10.67 -7.37
CA PRO A 59 6.19 11.45 -7.62
C PRO A 59 5.36 10.89 -8.78
N ALA A 60 4.04 10.84 -8.61
CA ALA A 60 3.12 10.47 -9.66
C ALA A 60 3.26 11.42 -10.86
N GLY A 61 3.39 10.86 -12.07
CA GLY A 61 3.66 11.65 -13.27
C GLY A 61 5.15 11.98 -13.52
N GLU A 62 6.04 11.67 -12.56
CA GLU A 62 7.50 11.76 -12.73
C GLU A 62 8.17 10.39 -12.53
N ASP A 63 7.38 9.33 -12.54
CA ASP A 63 7.78 7.95 -12.23
C ASP A 63 8.25 7.14 -13.47
N GLU A 64 8.36 7.76 -14.63
CA GLU A 64 8.87 7.14 -15.85
C GLU A 64 10.31 6.59 -15.70
N ALA A 65 11.08 7.18 -14.79
CA ALA A 65 12.42 6.71 -14.48
C ALA A 65 12.47 5.27 -13.93
N LEU A 66 11.36 4.77 -13.36
CA LEU A 66 11.26 3.37 -12.92
C LEU A 66 11.35 2.36 -14.08
N ILE A 67 11.09 2.79 -15.32
CA ILE A 67 11.23 1.94 -16.49
C ILE A 67 12.73 1.64 -16.71
N GLY A 68 13.07 0.36 -16.66
CA GLY A 68 14.45 -0.09 -16.87
C GLY A 68 15.37 0.05 -15.67
N MET A 69 14.91 0.59 -14.55
CA MET A 69 15.65 0.54 -13.28
C MET A 69 15.65 -0.87 -12.69
N ASP A 70 16.74 -1.21 -11.99
CA ASP A 70 16.76 -2.40 -11.14
C ASP A 70 15.82 -2.19 -9.95
N ARG A 71 14.82 -3.06 -9.83
CA ARG A 71 13.83 -3.06 -8.75
C ARG A 71 13.86 -4.39 -8.00
N PRO A 72 14.90 -4.60 -7.17
CA PRO A 72 15.10 -5.87 -6.47
C PRO A 72 14.06 -6.14 -5.37
N VAL A 73 13.30 -5.11 -4.98
CA VAL A 73 12.13 -5.19 -4.10
C VAL A 73 10.92 -4.76 -4.93
N PRO A 74 9.79 -5.50 -4.89
CA PRO A 74 8.58 -5.12 -5.61
C PRO A 74 8.14 -3.68 -5.32
N VAL A 75 7.72 -2.96 -6.36
CA VAL A 75 7.29 -1.56 -6.25
C VAL A 75 5.79 -1.46 -6.45
N CYS A 76 5.12 -0.74 -5.55
CA CYS A 76 3.68 -0.54 -5.52
C CYS A 76 3.30 0.88 -5.93
N ALA A 77 2.33 1.00 -6.85
CA ALA A 77 1.72 2.27 -7.20
C ALA A 77 0.62 2.61 -6.19
N ASP A 78 0.68 3.78 -5.56
CA ASP A 78 -0.41 4.36 -4.76
C ASP A 78 -0.94 5.63 -5.45
N GLU A 79 -0.22 6.74 -5.36
CA GLU A 79 -0.62 8.01 -5.96
C GLU A 79 -0.68 7.95 -7.51
N SER A 80 0.05 7.04 -8.12
CA SER A 80 0.01 6.79 -9.57
C SER A 80 -1.17 5.93 -10.03
N CYS A 81 -1.93 5.29 -9.11
CA CYS A 81 -3.04 4.38 -9.43
C CYS A 81 -4.34 4.84 -8.76
N HIS A 82 -5.29 5.38 -9.53
CA HIS A 82 -6.58 5.85 -9.03
C HIS A 82 -7.74 4.93 -9.42
N ASP A 83 -7.75 4.46 -10.67
CA ASP A 83 -8.84 3.72 -11.31
C ASP A 83 -8.29 2.80 -12.42
N ARG A 84 -9.16 2.12 -13.16
CA ARG A 84 -8.76 1.25 -14.29
C ARG A 84 -8.03 1.99 -15.40
N GLU A 85 -8.33 3.26 -15.64
CA GLU A 85 -7.67 4.04 -16.70
C GLU A 85 -6.19 4.28 -16.36
N SER A 86 -5.86 4.35 -15.07
CA SER A 86 -4.50 4.49 -14.58
C SER A 86 -3.60 3.32 -14.95
N LEU A 87 -4.13 2.07 -15.03
CA LEU A 87 -3.33 0.86 -15.27
C LEU A 87 -2.49 0.94 -16.54
N SER A 88 -3.01 1.57 -17.60
CA SER A 88 -2.28 1.72 -18.86
C SER A 88 -0.97 2.51 -18.71
N LYS A 89 -0.85 3.33 -17.68
CA LYS A 89 0.30 4.19 -17.40
C LYS A 89 1.32 3.55 -16.44
N LEU A 90 0.99 2.40 -15.86
CA LEU A 90 1.80 1.73 -14.85
C LEU A 90 2.72 0.65 -15.42
N ALA A 91 2.48 0.23 -16.66
CA ALA A 91 3.21 -0.87 -17.28
C ALA A 91 4.73 -0.62 -17.31
N GLY A 92 5.49 -1.61 -16.84
CA GLY A 92 6.95 -1.55 -16.75
C GLY A 92 7.51 -0.75 -15.57
N LYS A 93 6.66 -0.05 -14.80
CA LYS A 93 7.06 0.78 -13.64
C LYS A 93 6.78 0.12 -12.31
N TYR A 94 5.67 -0.59 -12.19
CA TYR A 94 5.16 -1.13 -10.95
C TYR A 94 4.86 -2.62 -11.05
N ASP A 95 4.94 -3.30 -9.92
CA ASP A 95 4.68 -4.73 -9.78
C ASP A 95 3.36 -4.97 -9.01
N VAL A 96 2.97 -4.00 -8.18
CA VAL A 96 1.80 -4.05 -7.30
C VAL A 96 0.99 -2.75 -7.47
N VAL A 97 -0.33 -2.82 -7.32
CA VAL A 97 -1.19 -1.64 -7.26
C VAL A 97 -1.90 -1.56 -5.91
N ASN A 98 -1.88 -0.37 -5.29
CA ASN A 98 -2.61 -0.11 -4.06
C ASN A 98 -4.00 0.44 -4.38
N ILE A 99 -5.03 -0.36 -4.12
CA ILE A 99 -6.44 0.00 -4.33
C ILE A 99 -6.96 0.63 -3.04
N LYS A 100 -7.46 1.86 -3.14
CA LYS A 100 -8.16 2.58 -2.06
C LYS A 100 -9.52 3.01 -2.56
N LEU A 101 -10.57 2.73 -1.78
CA LEU A 101 -11.94 3.11 -2.16
C LEU A 101 -12.09 4.63 -2.30
N ASP A 102 -11.31 5.37 -1.53
CA ASP A 102 -11.23 6.84 -1.60
C ASP A 102 -10.77 7.34 -2.97
N LYS A 103 -9.84 6.61 -3.62
CA LYS A 103 -9.34 6.95 -4.96
C LYS A 103 -10.29 6.49 -6.06
N THR A 104 -10.82 5.25 -5.93
CA THR A 104 -11.70 4.66 -6.95
C THR A 104 -13.13 5.22 -6.91
N GLY A 105 -13.49 5.96 -5.87
CA GLY A 105 -14.84 6.49 -5.69
C GLY A 105 -15.86 5.45 -5.23
N GLY A 106 -15.41 4.25 -4.80
CA GLY A 106 -16.25 3.25 -4.20
C GLY A 106 -15.97 1.81 -4.65
N LEU A 107 -16.80 0.90 -4.13
CA LEU A 107 -16.58 -0.55 -4.23
C LEU A 107 -16.64 -1.08 -5.68
N THR A 108 -17.56 -0.58 -6.48
CA THR A 108 -17.79 -1.09 -7.86
C THR A 108 -16.53 -0.91 -8.71
N GLU A 109 -15.96 0.29 -8.72
CA GLU A 109 -14.74 0.55 -9.48
C GLU A 109 -13.53 -0.15 -8.84
N ALA A 110 -13.45 -0.23 -7.51
CA ALA A 110 -12.36 -0.92 -6.83
C ALA A 110 -12.29 -2.41 -7.20
N LEU A 111 -13.43 -3.10 -7.26
CA LEU A 111 -13.49 -4.51 -7.69
C LEU A 111 -13.12 -4.65 -9.16
N ALA A 112 -13.61 -3.78 -10.03
CA ALA A 112 -13.29 -3.80 -11.44
C ALA A 112 -11.81 -3.48 -11.71
N LEU A 113 -11.22 -2.54 -10.95
CA LEU A 113 -9.78 -2.23 -10.98
C LEU A 113 -8.97 -3.45 -10.55
N LYS A 114 -9.37 -4.13 -9.45
CA LYS A 114 -8.71 -5.34 -8.98
C LYS A 114 -8.69 -6.43 -10.04
N ASP A 115 -9.86 -6.73 -10.62
CA ASP A 115 -9.98 -7.76 -11.65
C ASP A 115 -9.11 -7.46 -12.87
N GLU A 116 -9.07 -6.20 -13.31
CA GLU A 116 -8.27 -5.79 -14.45
C GLU A 116 -6.77 -5.79 -14.14
N ALA A 117 -6.37 -5.33 -12.96
CA ALA A 117 -4.97 -5.35 -12.53
C ALA A 117 -4.41 -6.78 -12.46
N LEU A 118 -5.18 -7.72 -11.89
CA LEU A 118 -4.79 -9.13 -11.84
C LEU A 118 -4.64 -9.75 -13.24
N LYS A 119 -5.52 -9.42 -14.20
CA LYS A 119 -5.39 -9.87 -15.60
C LYS A 119 -4.13 -9.34 -16.27
N GLN A 120 -3.69 -8.13 -15.90
CA GLN A 120 -2.48 -7.52 -16.42
C GLN A 120 -1.21 -7.97 -15.67
N GLY A 121 -1.34 -8.84 -14.64
CA GLY A 121 -0.23 -9.44 -13.93
C GLY A 121 0.29 -8.64 -12.73
N TYR A 122 -0.46 -7.62 -12.28
CA TYR A 122 -0.14 -6.92 -11.03
C TYR A 122 -0.58 -7.71 -9.82
N ASP A 123 0.21 -7.67 -8.76
CA ASP A 123 -0.25 -8.01 -7.42
C ASP A 123 -1.08 -6.88 -6.82
N ILE A 124 -1.88 -7.21 -5.80
CA ILE A 124 -2.82 -6.27 -5.19
C ILE A 124 -2.41 -5.96 -3.75
N MET A 125 -2.31 -4.68 -3.45
CA MET A 125 -2.40 -4.12 -2.12
C MET A 125 -3.76 -3.41 -1.97
N VAL A 126 -4.37 -3.49 -0.81
CA VAL A 126 -5.56 -2.70 -0.47
C VAL A 126 -5.23 -1.83 0.71
N GLY A 127 -5.25 -0.53 0.49
CA GLY A 127 -5.00 0.48 1.50
C GLY A 127 -6.22 1.34 1.80
N CYS A 128 -6.01 2.34 2.64
CA CYS A 128 -7.04 3.30 3.03
C CYS A 128 -6.45 4.69 3.28
N MET A 129 -7.33 5.66 3.41
CA MET A 129 -7.07 6.92 4.09
C MET A 129 -7.50 6.79 5.55
N VAL A 130 -7.19 7.77 6.40
CA VAL A 130 -7.74 7.81 7.76
C VAL A 130 -9.26 7.94 7.67
N GLY A 131 -9.97 6.97 8.26
CA GLY A 131 -11.41 6.91 8.18
C GLY A 131 -12.00 5.90 9.19
N SER A 132 -13.32 5.91 9.36
CA SER A 132 -14.01 5.03 10.28
C SER A 132 -14.10 3.59 9.77
N SER A 133 -14.41 2.67 10.66
CA SER A 133 -14.70 1.27 10.31
C SER A 133 -15.74 1.12 9.20
N LEU A 134 -16.70 2.04 9.10
CA LEU A 134 -17.68 2.01 8.01
C LEU A 134 -17.04 2.27 6.62
N ALA A 135 -16.02 3.12 6.55
CA ALA A 135 -15.28 3.34 5.31
C ALA A 135 -14.43 2.11 4.92
N MET A 136 -13.88 1.40 5.93
CA MET A 136 -13.05 0.21 5.71
C MET A 136 -13.87 -1.05 5.42
N ALA A 137 -15.10 -1.14 5.90
CA ALA A 137 -15.94 -2.34 5.76
C ALA A 137 -16.02 -2.86 4.31
N PRO A 138 -16.39 -2.06 3.29
CA PRO A 138 -16.38 -2.52 1.90
C PRO A 138 -14.97 -2.82 1.37
N ALA A 139 -13.93 -2.18 1.90
CA ALA A 139 -12.55 -2.45 1.48
C ALA A 139 -12.09 -3.85 1.89
N THR A 140 -12.66 -4.45 2.95
CA THR A 140 -12.36 -5.84 3.32
C THR A 140 -12.75 -6.84 2.24
N LEU A 141 -13.77 -6.56 1.42
CA LEU A 141 -14.13 -7.39 0.27
C LEU A 141 -13.09 -7.29 -0.84
N VAL A 142 -12.61 -6.09 -1.12
CA VAL A 142 -11.55 -5.88 -2.12
C VAL A 142 -10.26 -6.55 -1.68
N ALA A 143 -9.99 -6.56 -0.37
CA ALA A 143 -8.78 -7.12 0.23
C ALA A 143 -8.70 -8.66 0.17
N GLN A 144 -9.79 -9.35 -0.16
CA GLN A 144 -9.75 -10.82 -0.25
C GLN A 144 -8.73 -11.28 -1.31
N GLY A 145 -7.72 -12.05 -0.87
CA GLY A 145 -6.64 -12.52 -1.74
C GLY A 145 -5.60 -11.46 -2.13
N ALA A 146 -5.62 -10.28 -1.53
CA ALA A 146 -4.58 -9.27 -1.71
C ALA A 146 -3.25 -9.72 -1.09
N LEU A 147 -2.13 -9.32 -1.69
CA LEU A 147 -0.78 -9.56 -1.18
C LEU A 147 -0.55 -8.84 0.17
N ILE A 148 -1.11 -7.63 0.28
CA ILE A 148 -1.04 -6.77 1.46
C ILE A 148 -2.39 -6.11 1.70
N THR A 149 -2.80 -6.07 2.98
CA THR A 149 -3.98 -5.35 3.47
C THR A 149 -3.52 -4.34 4.52
N ASP A 150 -3.81 -3.06 4.29
CA ASP A 150 -3.43 -1.92 5.14
C ASP A 150 -4.69 -1.07 5.41
N LEU A 151 -5.57 -1.59 6.28
CA LEU A 151 -6.89 -1.03 6.60
C LEU A 151 -6.97 -0.58 8.07
N ASP A 152 -5.87 -0.11 8.62
CA ASP A 152 -5.74 0.27 10.02
C ASP A 152 -6.22 1.71 10.34
N GLY A 153 -6.72 2.43 9.33
CA GLY A 153 -7.22 3.80 9.49
C GLY A 153 -8.13 4.02 10.70
N PRO A 154 -9.07 3.11 11.04
CA PRO A 154 -9.93 3.25 12.22
C PRO A 154 -9.16 3.27 13.55
N LEU A 155 -8.01 2.60 13.64
CA LEU A 155 -7.19 2.55 14.86
C LEU A 155 -6.54 3.89 15.20
N LEU A 156 -6.53 4.83 14.25
CA LEU A 156 -5.97 6.17 14.42
C LEU A 156 -7.02 7.20 14.89
N LEU A 157 -8.29 6.80 14.99
CA LEU A 157 -9.38 7.68 15.39
C LEU A 157 -9.50 7.74 16.92
N ALA A 158 -9.85 8.89 17.45
CA ALA A 158 -10.22 9.04 18.86
C ALA A 158 -11.54 8.32 19.20
N GLU A 159 -12.47 8.29 18.25
CA GLU A 159 -13.75 7.59 18.33
C GLU A 159 -14.11 6.98 16.97
N ASP A 160 -14.65 5.77 16.97
CA ASP A 160 -15.13 5.08 15.79
C ASP A 160 -16.65 4.82 15.89
N ARG A 161 -17.20 4.02 14.99
CA ARG A 161 -18.61 3.61 15.00
C ARG A 161 -18.96 2.77 16.24
N ALA A 162 -20.23 2.80 16.66
CA ALA A 162 -20.71 2.03 17.82
C ALA A 162 -20.48 0.50 17.69
N LYS A 163 -20.40 0.01 16.47
CA LYS A 163 -20.03 -1.37 16.12
C LYS A 163 -18.88 -1.32 15.12
N PRO A 164 -17.64 -1.11 15.58
CA PRO A 164 -16.48 -0.98 14.69
C PRO A 164 -16.04 -2.33 14.12
N LEU A 165 -15.12 -2.30 13.17
CA LEU A 165 -14.35 -3.48 12.78
C LEU A 165 -13.51 -3.98 13.96
N VAL A 166 -13.32 -5.28 14.02
CA VAL A 166 -12.46 -5.93 15.00
C VAL A 166 -11.09 -6.14 14.40
N PHE A 167 -10.06 -5.74 15.14
CA PHE A 167 -8.65 -5.94 14.79
C PHE A 167 -8.00 -6.76 15.90
N ASP A 168 -7.24 -7.79 15.53
CA ASP A 168 -6.43 -8.59 16.43
C ASP A 168 -5.16 -9.13 15.73
N ASP A 169 -4.48 -10.07 16.36
CA ASP A 169 -3.24 -10.65 15.82
C ASP A 169 -3.46 -11.43 14.50
N ALA A 170 -4.70 -11.82 14.20
CA ALA A 170 -5.06 -12.46 12.93
C ALA A 170 -5.32 -11.43 11.80
N GLY A 171 -5.49 -10.16 12.14
CA GLY A 171 -5.73 -9.06 11.21
C GLY A 171 -7.07 -8.36 11.43
N VAL A 172 -7.64 -7.83 10.35
CA VAL A 172 -8.96 -7.21 10.34
C VAL A 172 -10.04 -8.25 10.06
N HIS A 173 -11.05 -8.32 10.92
CA HIS A 173 -12.18 -9.23 10.77
C HIS A 173 -13.23 -8.69 9.79
N PRO A 174 -14.00 -9.57 9.12
CA PRO A 174 -15.15 -9.14 8.33
C PRO A 174 -16.11 -8.27 9.13
N PRO A 175 -16.76 -7.26 8.51
CA PRO A 175 -17.73 -6.42 9.20
C PRO A 175 -18.96 -7.21 9.65
N GLU A 176 -19.48 -6.87 10.84
CA GLU A 176 -20.81 -7.34 11.24
C GLU A 176 -21.91 -6.60 10.46
N ALA A 177 -23.06 -7.25 10.25
CA ALA A 177 -24.23 -6.64 9.61
C ALA A 177 -24.72 -5.35 10.29
N ALA A 178 -24.43 -5.18 11.57
CA ALA A 178 -24.76 -3.96 12.31
C ALA A 178 -23.87 -2.77 11.95
N LEU A 179 -22.71 -3.00 11.34
CA LEU A 179 -21.83 -1.96 10.82
C LEU A 179 -22.13 -1.67 9.34
N TRP A 180 -22.19 -2.73 8.56
CA TRP A 180 -22.34 -2.67 7.09
C TRP A 180 -23.06 -3.94 6.61
N GLY A 181 -24.38 -3.92 6.60
CA GLY A 181 -25.22 -5.05 6.38
C GLY A 181 -25.82 -5.26 5.05
#